data_83358d550846eb0c86b3d32599fca87e
#
_entry.id   83358d550846eb0c86b3d32599fca87e
#
_cell.length_a   1.000
_cell.length_b   1.000
_cell.length_c   1.000
_cell.angle_alpha   90.00
_cell.angle_beta   90.00
_cell.angle_gamma   90.00
#
_symmetry.space_group_name_H-M   'P 1'
#
loop_
_entity.id
_entity.type
_entity.pdbx_description
1 polymer ?
#
loop_
_entity_poly.entity_id
_entity_poly.type
_entity_poly.pdbx_seq_one_letter_code
_entity_poly.pdbx_strand_id
1 'polypeptide(L)'
;STPELQIQCQEGENFTLTEKLKTSSHFDSALQKITIDGIRVEYPSGFGLARASNTTPTIVLRFEADTQSGLTRIMTDFKNALADEAPHLSFPTLDKY
;
A
#
# COMPACT_ATOMS: atom_id res chain seq x y z
N SER A 1 5.38 -13.42 -1.09
CA SER A 1 5.69 -12.24 -0.29
C SER A 1 6.63 -11.32 -1.04
N THR A 2 6.68 -10.07 -0.61
CA THR A 2 7.63 -9.10 -1.15
C THR A 2 8.63 -8.72 -0.06
N PRO A 3 9.84 -8.27 -0.45
CA PRO A 3 10.67 -7.52 0.48
C PRO A 3 9.97 -6.20 0.83
N GLU A 4 10.54 -5.46 1.77
CA GLU A 4 10.07 -4.11 2.05
C GLU A 4 10.31 -3.24 0.82
N LEU A 5 9.25 -2.59 0.35
CA LEU A 5 9.29 -1.71 -0.82
C LEU A 5 9.15 -0.28 -0.36
N GLN A 6 9.63 0.67 -1.19
CA GLN A 6 9.53 2.09 -0.87
C GLN A 6 9.05 2.88 -2.08
N ILE A 7 8.23 3.91 -1.82
CA ILE A 7 7.81 4.89 -2.82
C ILE A 7 8.35 6.24 -2.39
N GLN A 8 9.10 6.90 -3.28
CA GLN A 8 9.62 8.24 -3.02
C GLN A 8 8.51 9.27 -3.17
N CYS A 9 8.42 10.17 -2.19
CA CYS A 9 7.43 11.26 -2.16
C CYS A 9 8.14 12.59 -1.97
N GLN A 10 7.37 13.67 -2.00
CA GLN A 10 7.84 14.97 -1.55
C GLN A 10 7.74 15.02 -0.02
N GLU A 11 8.43 15.98 0.59
CA GLU A 11 8.42 16.16 2.03
C GLU A 11 6.99 16.33 2.54
N GLY A 12 6.58 15.49 3.47
CA GLY A 12 5.24 15.51 4.06
C GLY A 12 4.18 14.77 3.26
N GLU A 13 4.39 14.55 1.96
CA GLU A 13 3.42 13.87 1.10
C GLU A 13 3.17 12.44 1.54
N ASN A 14 4.19 11.77 2.06
CA ASN A 14 4.05 10.39 2.52
C ASN A 14 3.02 10.26 3.65
N PHE A 15 3.00 11.21 4.58
CA PHE A 15 2.01 11.20 5.67
C PHE A 15 0.61 11.50 5.15
N THR A 16 0.48 12.49 4.27
CA THR A 16 -0.82 12.85 3.69
C THR A 16 -1.42 11.68 2.92
N LEU A 17 -0.63 11.01 2.10
CA LEU A 17 -1.11 9.90 1.28
C LEU A 17 -1.49 8.70 2.13
N THR A 18 -0.70 8.39 3.16
CA THR A 18 -1.02 7.27 4.05
C THR A 18 -2.36 7.50 4.75
N GLU A 19 -2.65 8.74 5.17
CA GLU A 19 -3.94 9.06 5.75
C GLU A 19 -5.08 8.87 4.74
N LYS A 20 -4.89 9.27 3.48
CA LYS A 20 -5.91 9.11 2.46
C LYS A 20 -6.19 7.65 2.11
N LEU A 21 -5.20 6.78 2.23
CA LEU A 21 -5.42 5.35 2.01
C LEU A 21 -6.46 4.78 2.97
N LYS A 22 -6.56 5.32 4.16
CA LYS A 22 -7.48 4.80 5.20
C LYS A 22 -8.94 4.86 4.78
N THR A 23 -9.29 5.75 3.86
CA THR A 23 -10.67 5.94 3.39
C THR A 23 -10.86 5.55 1.94
N SER A 24 -9.89 4.92 1.30
CA SER A 24 -9.98 4.53 -0.11
C SER A 24 -11.02 3.43 -0.32
N SER A 25 -11.86 3.60 -1.35
CA SER A 25 -12.85 2.60 -1.72
C SER A 25 -12.22 1.34 -2.34
N HIS A 26 -10.96 1.42 -2.76
CA HIS A 26 -10.26 0.25 -3.31
C HIS A 26 -10.08 -0.87 -2.30
N PHE A 27 -10.22 -0.58 -1.00
CA PHE A 27 -10.12 -1.58 0.06
C PHE A 27 -11.48 -2.05 0.57
N ASP A 28 -12.59 -1.63 -0.05
CA ASP A 28 -13.93 -1.95 0.44
C ASP A 28 -14.22 -3.45 0.44
N SER A 29 -13.59 -4.22 -0.48
CA SER A 29 -13.80 -5.66 -0.55
C SER A 29 -12.85 -6.47 0.34
N ALA A 30 -11.95 -5.80 1.06
CA ALA A 30 -11.05 -6.47 1.99
C ALA A 30 -11.81 -6.91 3.24
N LEU A 31 -11.22 -7.83 3.98
CA LEU A 31 -11.81 -8.31 5.23
C LEU A 31 -11.79 -7.25 6.31
N GLN A 32 -10.71 -6.48 6.40
CA GLN A 32 -10.49 -5.54 7.49
C GLN A 32 -9.39 -4.55 7.16
N LYS A 33 -9.52 -3.34 7.69
CA LYS A 33 -8.46 -2.33 7.69
C LYS A 33 -8.09 -2.02 9.14
N ILE A 34 -6.79 -2.01 9.42
CA ILE A 34 -6.25 -1.65 10.73
C ILE A 34 -5.41 -0.40 10.54
N THR A 35 -5.74 0.67 11.26
CA THR A 35 -5.17 2.00 11.00
C THR A 35 -4.44 2.60 12.20
N ILE A 36 -3.94 1.78 13.10
CA ILE A 36 -3.22 2.24 14.29
C ILE A 36 -1.88 2.88 13.92
N ASP A 37 -1.14 2.24 13.01
CA ASP A 37 0.15 2.73 12.56
C ASP A 37 0.22 2.57 11.04
N GLY A 38 -0.07 3.65 10.31
CA GLY A 38 -0.28 3.56 8.88
C GLY A 38 -1.57 2.82 8.57
N ILE A 39 -1.52 1.94 7.56
CA ILE A 39 -2.67 1.12 7.20
C ILE A 39 -2.24 -0.31 6.94
N ARG A 40 -2.93 -1.26 7.55
CA ARG A 40 -2.80 -2.68 7.25
C ARG A 40 -4.16 -3.17 6.75
N VAL A 41 -4.17 -3.76 5.56
CA VAL A 41 -5.39 -4.27 4.93
C VAL A 41 -5.32 -5.78 4.88
N GLU A 42 -6.29 -6.45 5.50
CA GLU A 42 -6.35 -7.91 5.59
C GLU A 42 -7.26 -8.46 4.50
N TYR A 43 -6.80 -9.52 3.83
CA TYR A 43 -7.53 -10.24 2.77
C TYR A 43 -7.59 -11.72 3.12
N PRO A 44 -8.51 -12.48 2.49
CA PRO A 44 -8.49 -13.94 2.70
C PRO A 44 -7.16 -14.60 2.34
N SER A 45 -6.44 -14.06 1.37
CA SER A 45 -5.18 -14.64 0.88
C SER A 45 -3.93 -14.04 1.50
N GLY A 46 -4.04 -12.96 2.30
CA GLY A 46 -2.87 -12.32 2.86
C GLY A 46 -3.15 -10.90 3.34
N PHE A 47 -2.13 -10.04 3.27
CA PHE A 47 -2.29 -8.65 3.70
C PHE A 47 -1.36 -7.71 2.92
N GLY A 48 -1.70 -6.42 2.97
CA GLY A 48 -0.83 -5.33 2.54
C GLY A 48 -0.67 -4.32 3.67
N LEU A 49 0.50 -3.72 3.74
CA LEU A 49 0.84 -2.73 4.75
C LEU A 49 1.47 -1.52 4.09
N ALA A 50 1.04 -0.32 4.48
CA ALA A 50 1.64 0.94 4.05
C ALA A 50 1.86 1.83 5.25
N ARG A 51 3.04 2.42 5.35
CA ARG A 51 3.41 3.28 6.47
C ARG A 51 4.33 4.40 6.00
N ALA A 52 4.07 5.61 6.48
CA ALA A 52 4.96 6.73 6.20
C ALA A 52 6.23 6.63 7.05
N SER A 53 7.39 6.79 6.42
CA SER A 53 8.65 6.82 7.15
C SER A 53 8.79 8.14 7.91
N ASN A 54 9.35 8.08 9.12
CA ASN A 54 9.63 9.27 9.92
C ASN A 54 10.96 9.93 9.56
N THR A 55 11.84 9.21 8.88
CA THR A 55 13.21 9.68 8.63
C THR A 55 13.45 10.11 7.19
N THR A 56 12.60 9.64 6.26
CA THR A 56 12.71 9.99 4.85
C THR A 56 11.31 10.23 4.27
N PRO A 57 11.18 11.00 3.16
CA PRO A 57 9.86 11.25 2.57
C PRO A 57 9.42 10.05 1.71
N THR A 58 9.27 8.90 2.33
CA THR A 58 8.90 7.68 1.63
C THR A 58 7.68 7.02 2.27
N ILE A 59 6.95 6.25 1.46
CA ILE A 59 5.96 5.29 1.95
C ILE A 59 6.61 3.92 1.90
N VAL A 60 6.60 3.23 3.04
CA VAL A 60 7.12 1.87 3.16
C VAL A 60 5.97 0.91 2.96
N LEU A 61 6.15 -0.06 2.06
CA LEU A 61 5.12 -1.03 1.70
C LEU A 61 5.61 -2.45 1.95
N ARG A 62 4.68 -3.31 2.35
CA ARG A 62 4.97 -4.72 2.51
C ARG A 62 3.72 -5.54 2.17
N PHE A 63 3.90 -6.63 1.42
CA PHE A 63 2.78 -7.47 0.97
C PHE A 63 3.08 -8.94 1.21
N GLU A 64 2.07 -9.67 1.68
CA GLU A 64 2.12 -11.11 1.87
C GLU A 64 0.86 -11.74 1.31
N ALA A 65 0.99 -12.86 0.62
CA ALA A 65 -0.16 -13.63 0.14
C ALA A 65 0.22 -15.09 -0.05
N ASP A 66 -0.79 -15.96 -0.01
CA ASP A 66 -0.61 -17.41 -0.18
C ASP A 66 -0.30 -17.78 -1.63
N THR A 67 -0.79 -16.97 -2.58
CA THR A 67 -0.66 -17.23 -4.01
C THR A 67 -0.16 -15.99 -4.74
N GLN A 68 0.40 -16.20 -5.93
CA GLN A 68 0.83 -15.09 -6.78
C GLN A 68 -0.33 -14.21 -7.19
N SER A 69 -1.48 -14.82 -7.52
CA SER A 69 -2.67 -14.04 -7.91
C SER A 69 -3.20 -13.21 -6.73
N GLY A 70 -3.15 -13.75 -5.54
CA GLY A 70 -3.53 -13.00 -4.33
C GLY A 70 -2.60 -11.84 -4.08
N LEU A 71 -1.30 -12.05 -4.24
CA LEU A 71 -0.30 -10.99 -4.08
C LEU A 71 -0.53 -9.86 -5.09
N THR A 72 -0.74 -10.22 -6.36
CA THR A 72 -1.00 -9.24 -7.42
C THR A 72 -2.26 -8.44 -7.12
N ARG A 73 -3.31 -9.10 -6.65
CA ARG A 73 -4.55 -8.40 -6.29
C ARG A 73 -4.34 -7.37 -5.19
N ILE A 74 -3.65 -7.78 -4.12
CA ILE A 74 -3.41 -6.88 -2.98
C ILE A 74 -2.58 -5.67 -3.42
N MET A 75 -1.50 -5.91 -4.15
CA MET A 75 -0.64 -4.84 -4.65
C MET A 75 -1.39 -3.92 -5.60
N THR A 76 -2.27 -4.45 -6.43
CA THR A 76 -3.08 -3.65 -7.35
C THR A 76 -4.03 -2.72 -6.61
N ASP A 77 -4.65 -3.19 -5.53
CA ASP A 77 -5.53 -2.33 -4.73
C ASP A 77 -4.76 -1.15 -4.13
N PHE A 78 -3.56 -1.39 -3.60
CA PHE A 78 -2.71 -0.33 -3.07
C PHE A 78 -2.25 0.63 -4.16
N LYS A 79 -1.85 0.09 -5.32
CA LYS A 79 -1.44 0.91 -6.46
C LYS A 79 -2.57 1.83 -6.90
N ASN A 80 -3.79 1.30 -7.05
CA ASN A 80 -4.92 2.08 -7.51
C ASN A 80 -5.33 3.13 -6.47
N ALA A 81 -5.30 2.78 -5.20
CA ALA A 81 -5.62 3.72 -4.13
C ALA A 81 -4.64 4.90 -4.11
N LEU A 82 -3.35 4.62 -4.26
CA LEU A 82 -2.33 5.67 -4.33
C LEU A 82 -2.44 6.49 -5.61
N ALA A 83 -2.72 5.85 -6.74
CA ALA A 83 -2.84 6.55 -8.03
C ALA A 83 -4.01 7.52 -8.07
N ASP A 84 -5.09 7.23 -7.36
CA ASP A 84 -6.23 8.13 -7.26
C ASP A 84 -5.84 9.48 -6.65
N GLU A 85 -4.91 9.46 -5.69
CA GLU A 85 -4.49 10.67 -4.99
C GLU A 85 -3.22 11.27 -5.55
N ALA A 86 -2.33 10.45 -6.11
CA ALA A 86 -1.00 10.87 -6.54
C ALA A 86 -0.56 10.09 -7.77
N PRO A 87 -1.15 10.36 -8.96
CA PRO A 87 -0.82 9.61 -10.16
C PRO A 87 0.63 9.82 -10.63
N HIS A 88 1.32 10.82 -10.09
CA HIS A 88 2.72 11.09 -10.44
C HIS A 88 3.71 10.15 -9.76
N LEU A 89 3.28 9.40 -8.75
CA LEU A 89 4.20 8.52 -8.02
C LEU A 89 4.50 7.25 -8.80
N SER A 90 5.73 6.75 -8.63
CA SER A 90 6.15 5.46 -9.20
C SER A 90 5.82 4.35 -8.21
N PHE A 91 4.97 3.40 -8.62
CA PHE A 91 4.66 2.23 -7.81
C PHE A 91 5.57 1.08 -8.25
N PRO A 92 6.06 0.23 -7.32
CA PRO A 92 6.89 -0.91 -7.68
C PRO A 92 6.23 -1.82 -8.70
N THR A 93 7.04 -2.45 -9.58
CA THR A 93 6.54 -3.31 -10.64
C THR A 93 5.88 -4.56 -10.06
N LEU A 94 4.61 -4.79 -10.43
CA LEU A 94 3.81 -5.88 -9.86
C LEU A 94 4.25 -7.26 -10.31
N ASP A 95 4.68 -7.40 -11.56
CA ASP A 95 5.05 -8.69 -12.13
C ASP A 95 6.44 -9.16 -11.69
N LYS A 96 7.13 -8.37 -10.90
CA LYS A 96 8.44 -8.72 -10.36
C LYS A 96 8.33 -9.65 -9.15
N TYR A 97 7.20 -9.68 -8.53
CA TYR A 97 6.95 -10.42 -7.29
C TYR A 97 5.77 -11.39 -7.46
#